data_c92354da94041d39c27c7e6c14a3ae20
#
_entry.id   c92354da94041d39c27c7e6c14a3ae20
#
_cell.length_a   1.000
_cell.length_b   1.000
_cell.length_c   1.000
_cell.angle_alpha   90.00
_cell.angle_beta   90.00
_cell.angle_gamma   90.00
#
_symmetry.space_group_name_H-M   'P 1'
#
loop_
_entity.id
_entity.type
_entity.pdbx_description
1 polymer ?
#
loop_
_entity_poly.entity_id
_entity_poly.type
_entity_poly.pdbx_seq_one_letter_code
_entity_poly.pdbx_strand_id
1 'polypeptide(L)'
;MYSFVPLCTSAIAEMVRYFRSNGIFVGEDVDSDDFEFDKFCCWIPEDNKKVPEFREYVSGNFDYIDRGRDFCEIVPKGFSKATGIKYLLDYFDIPLENAYAFGDGNNDAPMLLYCPNSIIMMKGPEELKKQVMMVTDDAENDGIYNAMVKLGII
;
A
#
# COMPACT_ATOMS: atom_id res chain seq x y z
N MET A 1 11.80 8.81 -4.65
CA MET A 1 10.54 9.04 -3.90
C MET A 1 10.74 10.27 -3.04
N TYR A 2 9.85 11.24 -3.14
CA TYR A 2 9.86 12.46 -2.32
C TYR A 2 8.83 12.30 -1.21
N SER A 3 9.19 12.69 0.00
CA SER A 3 8.30 12.68 1.15
C SER A 3 8.35 14.06 1.82
N PHE A 4 7.21 14.60 2.18
CA PHE A 4 7.08 15.90 2.83
C PHE A 4 6.44 15.71 4.22
N VAL A 5 6.90 16.49 5.19
CA VAL A 5 6.47 16.38 6.59
C VAL A 5 6.06 17.75 7.10
N PRO A 6 4.74 18.04 7.15
CA PRO A 6 4.25 19.35 7.56
C PRO A 6 4.31 19.61 9.07
N LEU A 7 4.36 18.56 9.91
CA LEU A 7 4.37 18.66 11.35
C LEU A 7 5.32 17.64 11.97
N CYS A 8 6.28 18.09 12.77
CA CYS A 8 7.25 17.23 13.42
C CYS A 8 6.79 16.86 14.84
N THR A 9 6.18 15.69 14.99
CA THR A 9 6.07 15.01 16.29
C THR A 9 7.30 14.13 16.51
N SER A 10 7.51 13.61 17.74
CA SER A 10 8.62 12.69 18.03
C SER A 10 8.61 11.45 17.13
N ALA A 11 7.44 10.88 16.87
CA ALA A 11 7.26 9.73 15.97
C ALA A 11 7.65 10.07 14.53
N ILE A 12 7.24 11.24 14.03
CA ILE A 12 7.60 11.71 12.69
C ILE A 12 9.11 11.99 12.59
N ALA A 13 9.73 12.55 13.64
CA ALA A 13 11.17 12.79 13.66
C ALA A 13 12.00 11.49 13.55
N GLU A 14 11.54 10.40 14.16
CA GLU A 14 12.17 9.09 14.02
C GLU A 14 12.03 8.53 12.60
N MET A 15 10.87 8.65 12.01
CA MET A 15 10.60 8.23 10.64
C MET A 15 11.42 9.03 9.62
N VAL A 16 11.51 10.35 9.79
CA VAL A 16 12.33 11.22 8.93
C VAL A 16 13.80 10.79 9.01
N ARG A 17 14.31 10.49 10.21
CA ARG A 17 15.66 9.95 10.38
C ARG A 17 15.85 8.62 9.66
N TYR A 18 14.89 7.70 9.81
CA TYR A 18 14.92 6.41 9.12
C TYR A 18 14.94 6.60 7.60
N PHE A 19 14.08 7.42 7.02
CA PHE A 19 14.05 7.66 5.58
C PHE A 19 15.35 8.30 5.07
N ARG A 20 15.86 9.32 5.76
CA ARG A 20 17.12 9.98 5.40
C ARG A 20 18.32 9.01 5.46
N SER A 21 18.36 8.14 6.48
CA SER A 21 19.43 7.12 6.61
C SER A 21 19.38 6.05 5.52
N ASN A 22 18.22 5.87 4.86
CA ASN A 22 18.04 4.96 3.72
C ASN A 22 18.08 5.68 2.36
N GLY A 23 18.59 6.90 2.31
CA GLY A 23 18.74 7.66 1.07
C GLY A 23 17.44 8.20 0.48
N ILE A 24 16.34 8.23 1.24
CA ILE A 24 15.06 8.77 0.81
C ILE A 24 15.06 10.27 1.12
N PHE A 25 14.80 11.09 0.11
CA PHE A 25 14.65 12.53 0.29
C PHE A 25 13.37 12.82 1.08
N VAL A 26 13.51 13.64 2.13
CA VAL A 26 12.38 14.14 2.92
C VAL A 26 12.43 15.66 2.91
N GLY A 27 11.50 16.28 2.21
CA GLY A 27 11.28 17.73 2.17
C GLY A 27 10.44 18.20 3.36
N GLU A 28 10.52 19.46 3.67
CA GLU A 28 9.81 20.10 4.79
C GLU A 28 8.85 21.20 4.32
N ASP A 29 8.92 21.57 3.05
CA ASP A 29 8.10 22.65 2.46
C ASP A 29 6.82 22.05 1.84
N VAL A 30 5.69 22.27 2.52
CA VAL A 30 4.35 21.87 2.10
C VAL A 30 3.42 23.08 1.91
N ASP A 31 3.95 24.30 2.14
CA ASP A 31 3.18 25.54 2.07
C ASP A 31 3.27 26.20 0.68
N SER A 32 3.78 25.48 -0.32
CA SER A 32 3.83 25.96 -1.69
C SER A 32 2.46 25.79 -2.37
N ASP A 33 2.00 26.78 -3.10
CA ASP A 33 0.75 26.73 -3.88
C ASP A 33 0.78 25.63 -4.97
N ASP A 34 1.98 25.13 -5.32
CA ASP A 34 2.22 24.08 -6.31
C ASP A 34 2.43 22.70 -5.67
N PHE A 35 2.07 22.54 -4.38
CA PHE A 35 2.25 21.27 -3.69
C PHE A 35 1.20 20.23 -4.15
N GLU A 36 1.66 19.21 -4.85
CA GLU A 36 0.86 18.08 -5.28
C GLU A 36 1.25 16.81 -4.51
N PHE A 37 0.28 15.98 -4.18
CA PHE A 37 0.53 14.69 -3.53
C PHE A 37 -0.44 13.62 -4.03
N ASP A 38 0.06 12.39 -4.12
CA ASP A 38 -0.75 11.22 -4.49
C ASP A 38 -1.44 10.59 -3.28
N LYS A 39 -0.76 10.59 -2.15
CA LYS A 39 -1.28 10.10 -0.87
C LYS A 39 -0.50 10.70 0.29
N PHE A 40 -1.07 10.65 1.47
CA PHE A 40 -0.35 10.96 2.69
C PHE A 40 -0.53 9.86 3.75
N CYS A 41 0.41 9.82 4.68
CA CYS A 41 0.44 8.87 5.77
C CYS A 41 0.38 9.60 7.10
N CYS A 42 -0.33 9.01 8.05
CA CYS A 42 -0.45 9.56 9.40
C CYS A 42 -0.04 8.51 10.44
N TRP A 43 0.60 8.98 11.49
CA TRP A 43 0.77 8.24 12.73
C TRP A 43 -0.14 8.88 13.78
N ILE A 44 -1.22 8.20 14.12
CA ILE A 44 -2.24 8.69 15.02
C ILE A 44 -2.44 7.63 16.10
N PRO A 45 -2.07 7.90 17.39
CA PRO A 45 -2.30 6.93 18.46
C PRO A 45 -3.75 6.45 18.49
N GLU A 46 -3.96 5.14 18.70
CA GLU A 46 -5.30 4.51 18.68
C GLU A 46 -6.24 5.12 19.73
N ASP A 47 -5.69 5.60 20.85
CA ASP A 47 -6.45 6.25 21.92
C ASP A 47 -6.80 7.72 21.63
N ASN A 48 -6.39 8.26 20.47
CA ASN A 48 -6.70 9.63 20.10
C ASN A 48 -8.19 9.78 19.79
N LYS A 49 -8.90 10.48 20.67
CA LYS A 49 -10.35 10.68 20.60
C LYS A 49 -10.83 11.41 19.33
N LYS A 50 -9.92 12.03 18.56
CA LYS A 50 -10.23 12.74 17.31
C LYS A 50 -10.16 11.86 16.07
N VAL A 51 -9.75 10.60 16.19
CA VAL A 51 -9.68 9.68 15.03
C VAL A 51 -11.03 9.53 14.32
N PRO A 52 -12.18 9.36 15.01
CA PRO A 52 -13.46 9.28 14.32
C PRO A 52 -13.81 10.55 13.55
N GLU A 53 -13.59 11.72 14.14
CA GLU A 53 -13.80 13.02 13.49
C GLU A 53 -12.92 13.19 12.25
N PHE A 54 -11.65 12.82 12.37
CA PHE A 54 -10.71 12.86 11.25
C PHE A 54 -11.11 11.90 10.12
N ARG A 55 -11.50 10.66 10.43
CA ARG A 55 -12.02 9.71 9.44
C ARG A 55 -13.24 10.27 8.70
N GLU A 56 -14.17 10.86 9.41
CA GLU A 56 -15.34 11.51 8.83
C GLU A 56 -14.94 12.67 7.91
N TYR A 57 -14.03 13.53 8.36
CA TYR A 57 -13.53 14.67 7.60
C TYR A 57 -12.89 14.25 6.26
N VAL A 58 -12.01 13.24 6.28
CA VAL A 58 -11.34 12.78 5.05
C VAL A 58 -12.24 11.94 4.15
N SER A 59 -13.29 11.32 4.70
CA SER A 59 -14.16 10.37 3.98
C SER A 59 -14.91 10.96 2.79
N GLY A 60 -14.98 12.29 2.64
CA GLY A 60 -15.56 12.95 1.49
C GLY A 60 -14.84 12.59 0.19
N ASN A 61 -13.51 12.76 0.17
CA ASN A 61 -12.67 12.66 -1.03
C ASN A 61 -11.61 11.56 -0.96
N PHE A 62 -11.39 10.98 0.22
CA PHE A 62 -10.31 10.02 0.46
C PHE A 62 -10.82 8.75 1.13
N ASP A 63 -10.09 7.67 0.94
CA ASP A 63 -10.22 6.44 1.70
C ASP A 63 -9.18 6.41 2.83
N TYR A 64 -9.65 6.06 4.04
CA TYR A 64 -8.81 5.87 5.21
C TYR A 64 -8.43 4.39 5.32
N ILE A 65 -7.15 4.09 5.15
CA ILE A 65 -6.62 2.72 5.20
C ILE A 65 -5.85 2.54 6.50
N ASP A 66 -6.44 1.81 7.44
CA ASP A 66 -5.78 1.45 8.70
C ASP A 66 -4.74 0.35 8.43
N ARG A 67 -3.50 0.59 8.85
CA ARG A 67 -2.37 -0.33 8.68
C ARG A 67 -1.95 -0.97 10.00
N GLY A 68 -2.64 -0.62 11.09
CA GLY A 68 -2.27 -1.00 12.45
C GLY A 68 -1.08 -0.22 13.02
N ARG A 69 -0.82 -0.41 14.30
CA ARG A 69 0.29 0.26 15.02
C ARG A 69 0.29 1.79 14.85
N ASP A 70 -0.87 2.39 15.03
CA ASP A 70 -1.07 3.84 14.92
C ASP A 70 -0.81 4.42 13.52
N PHE A 71 -0.54 3.58 12.51
CA PHE A 71 -0.23 3.99 11.15
C PHE A 71 -1.43 3.87 10.23
N CYS A 72 -1.73 4.92 9.49
CA CYS A 72 -2.75 4.91 8.44
C CYS A 72 -2.28 5.62 7.17
N GLU A 73 -2.85 5.20 6.06
CA GLU A 73 -2.70 5.84 4.76
C GLU A 73 -4.03 6.48 4.34
N ILE A 74 -3.93 7.67 3.78
CA ILE A 74 -5.06 8.43 3.22
C ILE A 74 -4.82 8.55 1.72
N VAL A 75 -5.70 7.94 0.93
CA VAL A 75 -5.58 7.87 -0.52
C VAL A 75 -6.82 8.44 -1.20
N PRO A 76 -6.70 9.12 -2.34
CA PRO A 76 -7.87 9.61 -3.07
C PRO A 76 -8.82 8.46 -3.41
N LYS A 77 -10.14 8.71 -3.31
CA LYS A 77 -11.15 7.73 -3.68
C LYS A 77 -11.02 7.27 -5.12
N GLY A 78 -11.28 5.99 -5.33
CA GLY A 78 -11.20 5.38 -6.66
C GLY A 78 -9.78 4.96 -7.08
N PHE A 79 -8.78 5.22 -6.23
CA PHE A 79 -7.40 4.80 -6.47
C PHE A 79 -7.00 3.67 -5.53
N SER A 80 -6.54 2.58 -6.12
CA SER A 80 -6.06 1.40 -5.40
C SER A 80 -5.04 0.65 -6.26
N LYS A 81 -4.36 -0.33 -5.68
CA LYS A 81 -3.50 -1.22 -6.47
C LYS A 81 -4.30 -1.95 -7.58
N ALA A 82 -5.57 -2.28 -7.34
CA ALA A 82 -6.43 -2.90 -8.35
C ALA A 82 -6.74 -1.96 -9.52
N THR A 83 -7.08 -0.71 -9.23
CA THR A 83 -7.35 0.27 -10.31
C THR A 83 -6.10 0.60 -11.10
N GLY A 84 -4.92 0.59 -10.46
CA GLY A 84 -3.63 0.73 -11.14
C GLY A 84 -3.35 -0.44 -12.10
N ILE A 85 -3.61 -1.69 -11.65
CA ILE A 85 -3.51 -2.87 -12.52
C ILE A 85 -4.48 -2.75 -13.70
N LYS A 86 -5.74 -2.44 -13.42
CA LYS A 86 -6.74 -2.27 -14.49
C LYS A 86 -6.29 -1.24 -15.53
N TYR A 87 -5.80 -0.08 -15.08
CA TYR A 87 -5.30 0.96 -15.96
C TYR A 87 -4.16 0.46 -16.87
N LEU A 88 -3.18 -0.26 -16.31
CA LEU A 88 -2.06 -0.79 -17.08
C LEU A 88 -2.50 -1.89 -18.08
N LEU A 89 -3.41 -2.77 -17.68
CA LEU A 89 -3.94 -3.81 -18.55
C LEU A 89 -4.71 -3.20 -19.73
N ASP A 90 -5.56 -2.21 -19.47
CA ASP A 90 -6.28 -1.47 -20.50
C ASP A 90 -5.32 -0.71 -21.43
N TYR A 91 -4.28 -0.06 -20.86
CA TYR A 91 -3.30 0.71 -21.62
C TYR A 91 -2.45 -0.15 -22.57
N PHE A 92 -2.05 -1.35 -22.12
CA PHE A 92 -1.22 -2.27 -22.90
C PHE A 92 -2.03 -3.32 -23.68
N ASP A 93 -3.37 -3.27 -23.64
CA ASP A 93 -4.27 -4.25 -24.22
C ASP A 93 -3.95 -5.69 -23.78
N ILE A 94 -3.72 -5.87 -22.48
CA ILE A 94 -3.40 -7.15 -21.85
C ILE A 94 -4.65 -7.71 -21.18
N PRO A 95 -5.10 -8.94 -21.54
CA PRO A 95 -6.20 -9.61 -20.85
C PRO A 95 -5.89 -9.84 -19.36
N LEU A 96 -6.91 -9.69 -18.50
CA LEU A 96 -6.76 -9.84 -17.04
C LEU A 96 -6.24 -11.23 -16.63
N GLU A 97 -6.59 -12.26 -17.36
CA GLU A 97 -6.11 -13.65 -17.16
C GLU A 97 -4.59 -13.81 -17.35
N ASN A 98 -3.93 -12.84 -17.97
CA ASN A 98 -2.47 -12.83 -18.14
C ASN A 98 -1.76 -12.02 -17.05
N ALA A 99 -2.51 -11.41 -16.13
CA ALA A 99 -1.94 -10.67 -15.02
C ALA A 99 -1.71 -11.57 -13.80
N TYR A 100 -0.56 -11.42 -13.17
CA TYR A 100 -0.20 -12.07 -11.91
C TYR A 100 0.02 -11.02 -10.82
N ALA A 101 -0.64 -11.19 -9.68
CA ALA A 101 -0.53 -10.27 -8.54
C ALA A 101 0.12 -10.96 -7.34
N PHE A 102 1.18 -10.36 -6.82
CA PHE A 102 1.86 -10.82 -5.60
C PHE A 102 1.65 -9.81 -4.48
N GLY A 103 1.34 -10.29 -3.28
CA GLY A 103 1.13 -9.43 -2.11
C GLY A 103 1.45 -10.12 -0.79
N ASP A 104 1.57 -9.33 0.27
CA ASP A 104 1.93 -9.80 1.61
C ASP A 104 1.06 -9.22 2.73
N GLY A 105 0.20 -8.24 2.43
CA GLY A 105 -0.55 -7.52 3.45
C GLY A 105 -2.00 -7.17 3.09
N ASN A 106 -2.73 -6.64 4.06
CA ASN A 106 -4.11 -6.21 3.88
C ASN A 106 -4.30 -5.12 2.83
N ASN A 107 -3.28 -4.28 2.61
CA ASN A 107 -3.30 -3.26 1.56
C ASN A 107 -3.22 -3.85 0.15
N ASP A 108 -2.83 -5.12 0.02
CA ASP A 108 -2.78 -5.83 -1.26
C ASP A 108 -4.11 -6.51 -1.59
N ALA A 109 -5.02 -6.61 -0.61
CA ALA A 109 -6.31 -7.27 -0.81
C ALA A 109 -7.05 -6.80 -2.07
N PRO A 110 -7.17 -5.49 -2.38
CA PRO A 110 -7.86 -5.07 -3.58
C PRO A 110 -7.27 -5.66 -4.87
N MET A 111 -5.93 -5.71 -5.01
CA MET A 111 -5.31 -6.27 -6.21
C MET A 111 -5.35 -7.79 -6.23
N LEU A 112 -5.15 -8.45 -5.08
CA LEU A 112 -5.18 -9.90 -4.97
C LEU A 112 -6.57 -10.48 -5.24
N LEU A 113 -7.63 -9.77 -4.84
CA LEU A 113 -9.01 -10.17 -5.11
C LEU A 113 -9.47 -9.78 -6.52
N TYR A 114 -8.82 -8.82 -7.15
CA TYR A 114 -9.10 -8.41 -8.52
C TYR A 114 -8.47 -9.35 -9.55
N CYS A 115 -7.20 -9.74 -9.35
CA CYS A 115 -6.47 -10.61 -10.28
C CYS A 115 -6.81 -12.09 -10.03
N PRO A 116 -7.23 -12.85 -11.07
CA PRO A 116 -7.48 -14.28 -10.93
C PRO A 116 -6.20 -15.07 -10.58
N ASN A 117 -5.04 -14.65 -11.12
CA ASN A 117 -3.75 -15.26 -10.78
C ASN A 117 -3.10 -14.52 -9.60
N SER A 118 -3.71 -14.63 -8.44
CA SER A 118 -3.26 -13.95 -7.22
C SER A 118 -2.46 -14.86 -6.31
N ILE A 119 -1.32 -14.37 -5.84
CA ILE A 119 -0.37 -15.10 -5.00
C ILE A 119 -0.09 -14.28 -3.74
N ILE A 120 -0.26 -14.88 -2.57
CA ILE A 120 0.06 -14.25 -1.30
C ILE A 120 1.26 -14.91 -0.63
N MET A 121 2.09 -14.12 0.05
CA MET A 121 3.22 -14.60 0.83
C MET A 121 2.74 -15.35 2.07
N MET A 122 3.58 -16.28 2.59
CA MET A 122 3.27 -17.14 3.73
C MET A 122 2.90 -16.35 4.99
N LYS A 123 3.56 -15.21 5.25
CA LYS A 123 3.25 -14.32 6.39
C LYS A 123 2.03 -13.43 6.19
N GLY A 124 1.39 -13.49 5.03
CA GLY A 124 0.19 -12.70 4.75
C GLY A 124 -1.02 -13.09 5.61
N PRO A 125 -2.08 -12.24 5.63
CA PRO A 125 -3.29 -12.48 6.43
C PRO A 125 -4.00 -13.79 6.10
N GLU A 126 -4.35 -14.57 7.11
CA GLU A 126 -5.00 -15.88 6.96
C GLU A 126 -6.32 -15.84 6.18
N GLU A 127 -7.12 -14.79 6.39
CA GLU A 127 -8.39 -14.65 5.68
C GLU A 127 -8.18 -14.36 4.19
N LEU A 128 -7.10 -13.68 3.84
CA LEU A 128 -6.77 -13.39 2.46
C LEU A 128 -6.19 -14.62 1.74
N LYS A 129 -5.42 -15.45 2.44
CA LYS A 129 -4.91 -16.73 1.91
C LYS A 129 -6.01 -17.68 1.42
N LYS A 130 -7.20 -17.61 2.02
CA LYS A 130 -8.36 -18.44 1.63
C LYS A 130 -9.03 -17.97 0.33
N GLN A 131 -8.71 -16.77 -0.14
CA GLN A 131 -9.39 -16.11 -1.24
C GLN A 131 -8.52 -15.94 -2.48
N VAL A 132 -7.25 -16.28 -2.38
CA VAL A 132 -6.28 -16.17 -3.48
C VAL A 132 -6.03 -17.50 -4.15
N MET A 133 -5.50 -17.47 -5.36
CA MET A 133 -5.18 -18.65 -6.14
C MET A 133 -4.09 -19.52 -5.47
N MET A 134 -3.06 -18.89 -4.89
CA MET A 134 -1.93 -19.62 -4.32
C MET A 134 -1.28 -18.88 -3.14
N VAL A 135 -0.78 -19.66 -2.20
CA VAL A 135 0.13 -19.19 -1.15
C VAL A 135 1.55 -19.62 -1.54
N THR A 136 2.52 -18.72 -1.40
CA THR A 136 3.94 -18.99 -1.65
C THR A 136 4.78 -18.65 -0.43
N ASP A 137 6.07 -19.01 -0.48
CA ASP A 137 7.03 -18.66 0.57
C ASP A 137 7.17 -17.15 0.72
N ASP A 138 7.76 -16.71 1.84
CA ASP A 138 8.06 -15.30 2.06
C ASP A 138 9.22 -14.81 1.19
N ALA A 139 9.39 -13.49 1.08
CA ALA A 139 10.42 -12.87 0.25
C ALA A 139 11.84 -13.34 0.64
N GLU A 140 12.10 -13.58 1.93
CA GLU A 140 13.38 -14.08 2.43
C GLU A 140 13.71 -15.52 1.95
N ASN A 141 12.70 -16.24 1.48
CA ASN A 141 12.79 -17.62 0.97
C ASN A 141 12.46 -17.70 -0.53
N ASP A 142 12.75 -16.65 -1.27
CA ASP A 142 12.55 -16.57 -2.72
C ASP A 142 11.10 -16.84 -3.17
N GLY A 143 10.11 -16.43 -2.37
CA GLY A 143 8.70 -16.78 -2.58
C GLY A 143 8.16 -16.41 -3.96
N ILE A 144 8.53 -15.24 -4.53
CA ILE A 144 8.11 -14.86 -5.88
C ILE A 144 8.70 -15.80 -6.92
N TYR A 145 10.01 -16.07 -6.86
CA TYR A 145 10.69 -16.98 -7.76
C TYR A 145 10.08 -18.38 -7.71
N ASN A 146 9.90 -18.93 -6.51
CA ASN A 146 9.33 -20.26 -6.30
C ASN A 146 7.92 -20.38 -6.89
N ALA A 147 7.11 -19.34 -6.73
CA ALA A 147 5.78 -19.29 -7.33
C ALA A 147 5.84 -19.26 -8.86
N MET A 148 6.73 -18.45 -9.44
CA MET A 148 6.87 -18.34 -10.91
C MET A 148 7.35 -19.66 -11.54
N VAL A 149 8.30 -20.35 -10.89
CA VAL A 149 8.73 -21.72 -11.30
C VAL A 149 7.56 -22.70 -11.22
N LYS A 150 6.82 -22.70 -10.11
CA LYS A 150 5.68 -23.60 -9.92
C LYS A 150 4.55 -23.37 -10.93
N LEU A 151 4.39 -22.15 -11.38
CA LEU A 151 3.40 -21.77 -12.40
C LEU A 151 3.92 -21.96 -13.84
N GLY A 152 5.18 -22.35 -14.02
CA GLY A 152 5.77 -22.56 -15.35
C GLY A 152 6.00 -21.26 -16.13
N ILE A 153 6.16 -20.14 -15.44
CA ILE A 153 6.42 -18.83 -16.05
C ILE A 153 7.91 -18.67 -16.34
N ILE A 154 8.78 -19.25 -15.50
CA ILE A 154 10.24 -19.30 -15.64
C ILE A 154 10.74 -20.69 -15.36
#